data_45af8ebf6d0a4eeea1774091ccf1d5b5
#
_entry.id   45af8ebf6d0a4eeea1774091ccf1d5b5
#
_cell.length_a   1.000
_cell.length_b   1.000
_cell.length_c   1.000
_cell.angle_alpha   90.00
_cell.angle_beta   90.00
_cell.angle_gamma   90.00
#
_symmetry.space_group_name_H-M   'P 1'
#
loop_
_entity.id
_entity.type
_entity.pdbx_description
1 polymer ?
#
loop_
_entity_poly.entity_id
_entity_poly.type
_entity_poly.pdbx_seq_one_letter_code
_entity_poly.pdbx_strand_id
1 'polypeptide(L)'
;MAKIGIVCKTSFSLGMGHLVRQTHIAKILQDRGAKITFFIPDYPPAQVWLDRCQFPRKTLDNPLALTQKETVTQDLIILDIQDTPSAFIRKIRQNKKPVVSFEDLGEGRHHVDLLIDCNLDEENSVESPVQTLFGYPYSVLAQEFETLHSKKREFNGPIESVLITLGGTDPHSLTSLLADKLLQIQPHLSMTLLAGPGCKNIPALKDLENQNETVKLLESTSQMAQTLFDHSAVFCVGGITLHEAMAVGTPAFVINQVSHQVEKADRAEKQGAAMNLGMAESWNKNRLPVILESSPDILKKMSQAGKSLIDGKGLKRVADAIELLSTPSGHALYFSSAFMPGTGKGK
;
A
#
# COMPACT_ATOMS: atom_id res chain seq x y z
N MET A 1 -4.07 -3.58 -29.07
CA MET A 1 -4.45 -2.95 -27.78
C MET A 1 -4.88 -4.05 -26.84
N ALA A 2 -4.13 -4.29 -25.79
CA ALA A 2 -4.46 -5.30 -24.79
C ALA A 2 -5.71 -4.91 -23.99
N LYS A 3 -6.59 -5.88 -23.72
CA LYS A 3 -7.74 -5.74 -22.84
C LYS A 3 -7.42 -6.37 -21.51
N ILE A 4 -7.39 -5.60 -20.44
CA ILE A 4 -6.99 -6.04 -19.10
C ILE A 4 -8.19 -5.94 -18.15
N GLY A 5 -8.54 -7.07 -17.56
CA GLY A 5 -9.56 -7.15 -16.52
C GLY A 5 -8.90 -7.09 -15.14
N ILE A 6 -9.35 -6.18 -14.27
CA ILE A 6 -8.82 -6.01 -12.91
C ILE A 6 -9.93 -6.34 -11.92
N VAL A 7 -9.71 -7.35 -11.09
CA VAL A 7 -10.65 -7.79 -10.06
C VAL A 7 -10.13 -7.37 -8.70
N CYS A 8 -10.85 -6.49 -8.01
CA CYS A 8 -10.48 -6.01 -6.68
C CYS A 8 -11.52 -6.39 -5.63
N LYS A 9 -11.04 -6.81 -4.47
CA LYS A 9 -11.87 -6.94 -3.26
C LYS A 9 -11.94 -5.60 -2.55
N THR A 10 -13.15 -5.09 -2.35
CA THR A 10 -13.44 -3.86 -1.62
C THR A 10 -14.64 -4.06 -0.71
N SER A 11 -14.62 -3.51 0.49
CA SER A 11 -15.74 -3.53 1.43
C SER A 11 -15.56 -2.45 2.50
N PHE A 12 -16.58 -2.22 3.32
CA PHE A 12 -16.49 -1.32 4.47
C PHE A 12 -15.42 -1.76 5.49
N SER A 13 -15.21 -3.07 5.67
CA SER A 13 -14.21 -3.59 6.62
C SER A 13 -12.79 -3.62 6.04
N LEU A 14 -12.64 -3.87 4.74
CA LEU A 14 -11.33 -3.96 4.09
C LEU A 14 -10.81 -2.60 3.61
N GLY A 15 -11.72 -1.66 3.34
CA GLY A 15 -11.38 -0.34 2.78
C GLY A 15 -11.14 -0.37 1.27
N MET A 16 -10.39 0.62 0.80
CA MET A 16 -10.17 0.92 -0.63
C MET A 16 -8.73 0.69 -1.10
N GLY A 17 -7.82 0.27 -0.22
CA GLY A 17 -6.37 0.21 -0.51
C GLY A 17 -6.04 -0.60 -1.76
N HIS A 18 -6.64 -1.79 -1.92
CA HIS A 18 -6.47 -2.64 -3.11
C HIS A 18 -6.91 -1.91 -4.39
N LEU A 19 -8.08 -1.28 -4.37
CA LEU A 19 -8.61 -0.57 -5.53
C LEU A 19 -7.76 0.64 -5.91
N VAL A 20 -7.37 1.45 -4.94
CA VAL A 20 -6.52 2.64 -5.16
C VAL A 20 -5.19 2.22 -5.78
N ARG A 21 -4.53 1.19 -5.23
CA ARG A 21 -3.30 0.61 -5.80
C ARG A 21 -3.50 0.21 -7.26
N GLN A 22 -4.57 -0.50 -7.57
CA GLN A 22 -4.85 -0.96 -8.93
C GLN A 22 -5.22 0.17 -9.89
N THR A 23 -5.81 1.27 -9.42
CA THR A 23 -6.06 2.43 -10.29
C THR A 23 -4.77 3.13 -10.73
N HIS A 24 -3.71 3.15 -9.90
CA HIS A 24 -2.42 3.67 -10.31
C HIS A 24 -1.79 2.82 -11.42
N ILE A 25 -1.83 1.49 -11.30
CA ILE A 25 -1.36 0.57 -12.34
C ILE A 25 -2.19 0.73 -13.62
N ALA A 26 -3.52 0.73 -13.47
CA ALA A 26 -4.46 0.89 -14.57
C ALA A 26 -4.21 2.16 -15.36
N LYS A 27 -3.89 3.27 -14.70
CA LYS A 27 -3.60 4.54 -15.35
C LYS A 27 -2.37 4.44 -16.25
N ILE A 28 -1.26 3.89 -15.76
CA ILE A 28 -0.06 3.69 -16.58
C ILE A 28 -0.35 2.79 -17.77
N LEU A 29 -1.03 1.66 -17.55
CA LEU A 29 -1.34 0.73 -18.64
C LEU A 29 -2.29 1.36 -19.67
N GLN A 30 -3.25 2.16 -19.23
CA GLN A 30 -4.16 2.91 -20.11
C GLN A 30 -3.40 3.96 -20.93
N ASP A 31 -2.48 4.71 -20.34
CA ASP A 31 -1.65 5.72 -21.01
C ASP A 31 -0.73 5.06 -22.07
N ARG A 32 -0.40 3.76 -21.88
CA ARG A 32 0.33 2.92 -22.85
C ARG A 32 -0.60 2.22 -23.86
N GLY A 33 -1.88 2.53 -23.84
CA GLY A 33 -2.88 2.08 -24.83
C GLY A 33 -3.65 0.81 -24.45
N ALA A 34 -3.56 0.28 -23.25
CA ALA A 34 -4.40 -0.84 -22.81
C ALA A 34 -5.84 -0.36 -22.55
N LYS A 35 -6.81 -1.26 -22.79
CA LYS A 35 -8.21 -1.07 -22.40
C LYS A 35 -8.46 -1.76 -21.07
N ILE A 36 -8.80 -0.98 -20.06
CA ILE A 36 -9.00 -1.49 -18.69
C ILE A 36 -10.48 -1.66 -18.39
N THR A 37 -10.83 -2.73 -17.68
CA THR A 37 -12.17 -2.93 -17.10
C THR A 37 -12.01 -3.44 -15.68
N PHE A 38 -12.59 -2.72 -14.71
CA PHE A 38 -12.64 -3.17 -13.32
C PHE A 38 -13.85 -4.08 -13.07
N PHE A 39 -13.61 -5.09 -12.24
CA PHE A 39 -14.63 -6.01 -11.73
C PHE A 39 -14.61 -5.88 -10.19
N ILE A 40 -15.64 -5.32 -9.61
CA ILE A 40 -15.71 -4.98 -8.17
C ILE A 40 -17.03 -5.44 -7.58
N PRO A 41 -17.07 -5.70 -6.24
CA PRO A 41 -18.34 -5.87 -5.53
C PRO A 41 -19.20 -4.60 -5.60
N ASP A 42 -20.48 -4.74 -5.26
CA ASP A 42 -21.38 -3.59 -5.08
C ASP A 42 -21.00 -2.83 -3.81
N TYR A 43 -20.11 -1.86 -3.98
CA TYR A 43 -19.58 -1.00 -2.92
C TYR A 43 -19.54 0.46 -3.42
N PRO A 44 -20.52 1.31 -3.01
CA PRO A 44 -20.66 2.65 -3.53
C PRO A 44 -19.41 3.53 -3.48
N PRO A 45 -18.57 3.53 -2.40
CA PRO A 45 -17.34 4.30 -2.41
C PRO A 45 -16.36 3.89 -3.52
N ALA A 46 -16.27 2.59 -3.84
CA ALA A 46 -15.43 2.09 -4.93
C ALA A 46 -15.97 2.51 -6.30
N GLN A 47 -17.29 2.52 -6.48
CA GLN A 47 -17.92 2.97 -7.71
C GLN A 47 -17.66 4.46 -7.96
N VAL A 48 -17.86 5.31 -6.94
CA VAL A 48 -17.58 6.76 -7.01
C VAL A 48 -16.10 7.01 -7.32
N TRP A 49 -15.19 6.23 -6.73
CA TRP A 49 -13.76 6.35 -7.01
C TRP A 49 -13.43 6.03 -8.46
N LEU A 50 -13.94 4.92 -9.01
CA LEU A 50 -13.72 4.53 -10.41
C LEU A 50 -14.32 5.52 -11.40
N ASP A 51 -15.48 6.13 -11.08
CA ASP A 51 -16.09 7.18 -11.89
C ASP A 51 -15.19 8.42 -11.95
N ARG A 52 -14.62 8.85 -10.80
CA ARG A 52 -13.65 9.95 -10.76
C ARG A 52 -12.39 9.64 -11.57
N CYS A 53 -11.92 8.39 -11.52
CA CYS A 53 -10.76 7.93 -12.29
C CYS A 53 -11.10 7.64 -13.75
N GLN A 54 -12.37 7.70 -14.16
CA GLN A 54 -12.86 7.42 -15.52
C GLN A 54 -12.57 5.99 -16.01
N PHE A 55 -12.61 5.00 -15.10
CA PHE A 55 -12.46 3.60 -15.46
C PHE A 55 -13.81 2.88 -15.61
N PRO A 56 -14.01 2.15 -16.73
CA PRO A 56 -15.15 1.26 -16.89
C PRO A 56 -15.16 0.17 -15.81
N ARG A 57 -16.35 -0.15 -15.29
CA ARG A 57 -16.52 -1.19 -14.29
C ARG A 57 -17.70 -2.12 -14.59
N LYS A 58 -17.63 -3.30 -14.01
CA LYS A 58 -18.73 -4.27 -13.87
C LYS A 58 -18.84 -4.67 -12.41
N THR A 59 -20.06 -4.72 -11.93
CA THR A 59 -20.36 -5.19 -10.58
C THR A 59 -20.43 -6.71 -10.55
N LEU A 60 -19.81 -7.31 -9.54
CA LEU A 60 -19.88 -8.74 -9.21
C LEU A 60 -20.55 -8.91 -7.85
N ASP A 61 -21.25 -10.02 -7.63
CA ASP A 61 -21.78 -10.38 -6.31
C ASP A 61 -20.64 -10.53 -5.29
N ASN A 62 -19.53 -11.12 -5.73
CA ASN A 62 -18.26 -11.14 -5.01
C ASN A 62 -17.11 -11.33 -6.03
N PRO A 63 -15.85 -11.05 -5.65
CA PRO A 63 -14.72 -11.19 -6.56
C PRO A 63 -14.53 -12.58 -7.17
N LEU A 64 -14.90 -13.64 -6.44
CA LEU A 64 -14.81 -15.03 -6.90
C LEU A 64 -15.95 -15.44 -7.86
N ALA A 65 -16.95 -14.56 -8.03
CA ALA A 65 -18.05 -14.77 -8.97
C ALA A 65 -17.66 -14.49 -10.44
N LEU A 66 -16.43 -14.03 -10.71
CA LEU A 66 -15.92 -13.82 -12.06
C LEU A 66 -16.10 -15.09 -12.92
N THR A 67 -16.70 -14.93 -14.09
CA THR A 67 -17.04 -16.02 -14.98
C THR A 67 -16.08 -16.14 -16.16
N GLN A 68 -16.10 -17.31 -16.83
CA GLN A 68 -15.35 -17.49 -18.07
C GLN A 68 -15.81 -16.53 -19.18
N LYS A 69 -17.10 -16.19 -19.23
CA LYS A 69 -17.65 -15.23 -20.20
C LYS A 69 -17.02 -13.85 -20.06
N GLU A 70 -16.68 -13.46 -18.86
CA GLU A 70 -16.02 -12.18 -18.59
C GLU A 70 -14.51 -12.27 -18.88
N THR A 71 -13.86 -13.35 -18.48
CA THR A 71 -12.41 -13.52 -18.69
C THR A 71 -12.04 -13.75 -20.15
N VAL A 72 -12.89 -14.41 -20.96
CA VAL A 72 -12.60 -14.66 -22.38
C VAL A 72 -12.47 -13.36 -23.20
N THR A 73 -13.11 -12.30 -22.76
CA THR A 73 -13.06 -10.98 -23.42
C THR A 73 -11.80 -10.18 -23.07
N GLN A 74 -11.00 -10.66 -22.11
CA GLN A 74 -9.77 -10.01 -21.66
C GLN A 74 -8.54 -10.74 -22.24
N ASP A 75 -7.44 -10.04 -22.40
CA ASP A 75 -6.16 -10.60 -22.79
C ASP A 75 -5.29 -10.96 -21.59
N LEU A 76 -5.56 -10.32 -20.44
CA LEU A 76 -4.91 -10.56 -19.15
C LEU A 76 -5.90 -10.26 -18.01
N ILE A 77 -5.80 -11.02 -16.91
CA ILE A 77 -6.57 -10.82 -15.69
C ILE A 77 -5.63 -10.47 -14.54
N ILE A 78 -5.93 -9.39 -13.83
CA ILE A 78 -5.27 -9.01 -12.58
C ILE A 78 -6.23 -9.29 -11.43
N LEU A 79 -5.75 -9.96 -10.38
CA LEU A 79 -6.48 -10.27 -9.16
C LEU A 79 -5.83 -9.57 -7.98
N ASP A 80 -6.59 -8.75 -7.28
CA ASP A 80 -6.20 -8.12 -6.02
C ASP A 80 -7.27 -8.44 -4.97
N ILE A 81 -7.30 -9.71 -4.57
CA ILE A 81 -8.37 -10.33 -3.77
C ILE A 81 -7.88 -10.76 -2.38
N GLN A 82 -6.57 -10.94 -2.20
CA GLN A 82 -5.88 -11.34 -0.98
C GLN A 82 -5.95 -12.85 -0.64
N ASP A 83 -6.99 -13.56 -1.06
CA ASP A 83 -7.15 -14.98 -0.77
C ASP A 83 -7.92 -15.65 -1.91
N THR A 84 -7.21 -16.35 -2.80
CA THR A 84 -7.82 -17.02 -3.94
C THR A 84 -7.76 -18.55 -3.80
N PRO A 85 -8.92 -19.24 -3.94
CA PRO A 85 -8.93 -20.71 -4.00
C PRO A 85 -8.29 -21.23 -5.29
N SER A 86 -7.53 -22.34 -5.20
CA SER A 86 -6.97 -23.01 -6.40
C SER A 86 -8.01 -23.34 -7.47
N ALA A 87 -9.21 -23.75 -7.05
CA ALA A 87 -10.29 -24.07 -8.00
C ALA A 87 -10.74 -22.82 -8.81
N PHE A 88 -10.76 -21.65 -8.19
CA PHE A 88 -11.08 -20.39 -8.86
C PHE A 88 -10.05 -20.06 -9.94
N ILE A 89 -8.76 -20.10 -9.61
CA ILE A 89 -7.69 -19.80 -10.56
C ILE A 89 -7.73 -20.81 -11.74
N ARG A 90 -7.84 -22.11 -11.43
CA ARG A 90 -7.97 -23.13 -12.50
C ARG A 90 -9.16 -22.88 -13.42
N LYS A 91 -10.31 -22.43 -12.88
CA LYS A 91 -11.50 -22.08 -13.65
C LYS A 91 -11.24 -20.91 -14.61
N ILE A 92 -10.69 -19.80 -14.13
CA ILE A 92 -10.47 -18.62 -14.97
C ILE A 92 -9.35 -18.84 -16.01
N ARG A 93 -8.36 -19.71 -15.72
CA ARG A 93 -7.29 -20.07 -16.66
C ARG A 93 -7.71 -21.02 -17.79
N GLN A 94 -8.90 -21.57 -17.77
CA GLN A 94 -9.39 -22.40 -18.89
C GLN A 94 -9.38 -21.65 -20.23
N ASN A 95 -9.47 -20.33 -20.20
CA ASN A 95 -9.35 -19.48 -21.39
C ASN A 95 -7.90 -19.23 -21.84
N LYS A 96 -6.90 -19.85 -21.18
CA LYS A 96 -5.47 -19.71 -21.47
C LYS A 96 -4.98 -18.25 -21.47
N LYS A 97 -5.61 -17.39 -20.68
CA LYS A 97 -5.20 -16.01 -20.50
C LYS A 97 -4.26 -15.89 -19.29
N PRO A 98 -3.22 -15.05 -19.36
CA PRO A 98 -2.36 -14.79 -18.21
C PRO A 98 -3.15 -14.26 -17.02
N VAL A 99 -2.77 -14.73 -15.83
CA VAL A 99 -3.34 -14.29 -14.55
C VAL A 99 -2.22 -13.75 -13.67
N VAL A 100 -2.38 -12.52 -13.21
CA VAL A 100 -1.49 -11.86 -12.24
C VAL A 100 -2.23 -11.75 -10.91
N SER A 101 -1.60 -12.12 -9.80
CA SER A 101 -2.18 -11.96 -8.46
C SER A 101 -1.31 -11.05 -7.59
N PHE A 102 -1.98 -10.27 -6.75
CA PHE A 102 -1.34 -9.34 -5.82
C PHE A 102 -1.52 -9.79 -4.38
N GLU A 103 -0.40 -9.91 -3.63
CA GLU A 103 -0.39 -10.20 -2.18
C GLU A 103 -1.37 -11.31 -1.79
N ASP A 104 -1.41 -12.36 -2.59
CA ASP A 104 -2.35 -13.46 -2.47
C ASP A 104 -1.85 -14.47 -1.43
N LEU A 105 -2.62 -14.67 -0.38
CA LEU A 105 -2.33 -15.60 0.71
C LEU A 105 -2.98 -16.97 0.48
N GLY A 106 -3.86 -17.09 -0.53
CA GLY A 106 -4.60 -18.30 -0.83
C GLY A 106 -3.81 -19.31 -1.66
N GLU A 107 -4.29 -20.54 -1.68
CA GLU A 107 -3.71 -21.63 -2.48
C GLU A 107 -3.71 -21.35 -3.99
N GLY A 108 -4.57 -20.43 -4.45
CA GLY A 108 -4.62 -20.03 -5.86
C GLY A 108 -3.33 -19.38 -6.34
N ARG A 109 -2.56 -18.74 -5.46
CA ARG A 109 -1.28 -18.10 -5.78
C ARG A 109 -0.29 -19.05 -6.48
N HIS A 110 -0.38 -20.35 -6.23
CA HIS A 110 0.46 -21.37 -6.85
C HIS A 110 0.07 -21.71 -8.30
N HIS A 111 -1.01 -21.11 -8.82
CA HIS A 111 -1.57 -21.41 -10.13
C HIS A 111 -1.67 -20.18 -11.04
N VAL A 112 -1.17 -19.01 -10.62
CA VAL A 112 -1.11 -17.79 -11.45
C VAL A 112 0.13 -17.79 -12.35
N ASP A 113 0.22 -16.87 -13.29
CA ASP A 113 1.40 -16.72 -14.14
C ASP A 113 2.43 -15.77 -13.50
N LEU A 114 1.95 -14.79 -12.72
CA LEU A 114 2.78 -13.86 -11.99
C LEU A 114 2.15 -13.55 -10.63
N LEU A 115 2.92 -13.72 -9.56
CA LEU A 115 2.60 -13.21 -8.22
C LEU A 115 3.40 -11.92 -7.97
N ILE A 116 2.73 -10.90 -7.47
CA ILE A 116 3.36 -9.64 -7.05
C ILE A 116 3.09 -9.45 -5.56
N ASP A 117 4.13 -9.51 -4.75
CA ASP A 117 3.99 -9.39 -3.30
C ASP A 117 5.18 -8.64 -2.67
N CYS A 118 4.97 -7.36 -2.37
CA CYS A 118 5.99 -6.52 -1.75
C CYS A 118 6.28 -6.88 -0.29
N ASN A 119 5.50 -7.77 0.33
CA ASN A 119 5.69 -8.19 1.71
C ASN A 119 6.52 -9.47 1.85
N LEU A 120 6.75 -10.20 0.75
CA LEU A 120 7.61 -11.37 0.73
C LEU A 120 9.09 -10.95 0.66
N ASP A 121 9.94 -11.81 1.15
CA ASP A 121 11.38 -11.80 0.92
C ASP A 121 11.84 -13.09 0.22
N GLU A 122 13.13 -13.21 -0.07
CA GLU A 122 13.66 -14.34 -0.82
C GLU A 122 13.48 -15.68 -0.09
N GLU A 123 13.46 -15.67 1.25
CA GLU A 123 13.28 -16.87 2.09
C GLU A 123 11.84 -17.37 2.09
N ASN A 124 10.89 -16.44 1.92
CA ASN A 124 9.45 -16.71 1.91
C ASN A 124 8.85 -16.74 0.51
N SER A 125 9.68 -16.72 -0.54
CA SER A 125 9.18 -16.77 -1.92
C SER A 125 8.42 -18.07 -2.16
N VAL A 126 7.34 -17.97 -2.93
CA VAL A 126 6.47 -19.11 -3.23
C VAL A 126 7.23 -20.14 -4.05
N GLU A 127 7.26 -21.40 -3.59
CA GLU A 127 7.84 -22.50 -4.37
C GLU A 127 7.18 -22.60 -5.75
N SER A 128 8.04 -22.68 -6.77
CA SER A 128 7.81 -22.72 -8.21
C SER A 128 6.61 -23.59 -8.68
N PRO A 129 5.96 -23.35 -9.86
CA PRO A 129 6.55 -22.70 -11.05
C PRO A 129 6.12 -21.24 -11.26
N VAL A 130 5.57 -20.58 -10.26
CA VAL A 130 5.04 -19.21 -10.38
C VAL A 130 6.19 -18.21 -10.36
N GLN A 131 6.22 -17.31 -11.35
CA GLN A 131 7.10 -16.16 -11.28
C GLN A 131 6.62 -15.20 -10.19
N THR A 132 7.55 -14.72 -9.37
CA THR A 132 7.23 -13.84 -8.26
C THR A 132 8.09 -12.57 -8.30
N LEU A 133 7.41 -11.40 -8.29
CA LEU A 133 8.03 -10.12 -8.03
C LEU A 133 7.79 -9.80 -6.55
N PHE A 134 8.84 -9.85 -5.75
CA PHE A 134 8.72 -9.75 -4.30
C PHE A 134 9.58 -8.65 -3.70
N GLY A 135 9.19 -8.22 -2.53
CA GLY A 135 9.93 -7.26 -1.72
C GLY A 135 9.64 -5.80 -2.03
N TYR A 136 10.24 -4.95 -1.23
CA TYR A 136 10.04 -3.50 -1.25
C TYR A 136 10.20 -2.81 -2.61
N PRO A 137 11.10 -3.26 -3.53
CA PRO A 137 11.20 -2.66 -4.86
C PRO A 137 9.93 -2.72 -5.70
N TYR A 138 8.99 -3.59 -5.34
CA TYR A 138 7.70 -3.76 -6.03
C TYR A 138 6.52 -3.17 -5.25
N SER A 139 6.78 -2.34 -4.23
CA SER A 139 5.74 -1.55 -3.56
C SER A 139 5.09 -0.58 -4.55
N VAL A 140 3.80 -0.80 -4.83
CA VAL A 140 3.04 0.03 -5.76
C VAL A 140 2.54 1.27 -5.04
N LEU A 141 3.21 2.39 -5.28
CA LEU A 141 2.88 3.70 -4.75
C LEU A 141 2.50 4.65 -5.90
N ALA A 142 1.75 5.71 -5.61
CA ALA A 142 1.44 6.74 -6.59
C ALA A 142 2.73 7.42 -7.12
N GLN A 143 2.66 7.98 -8.33
CA GLN A 143 3.84 8.52 -9.02
C GLN A 143 4.52 9.67 -8.27
N GLU A 144 3.78 10.45 -7.48
CA GLU A 144 4.33 11.52 -6.66
C GLU A 144 5.36 11.05 -5.63
N PHE A 145 5.29 9.79 -5.19
CA PHE A 145 6.27 9.21 -4.27
C PHE A 145 7.65 9.07 -4.91
N GLU A 146 7.76 8.72 -6.19
CA GLU A 146 9.03 8.73 -6.92
C GLU A 146 9.64 10.15 -6.99
N THR A 147 8.80 11.15 -7.25
CA THR A 147 9.22 12.56 -7.31
C THR A 147 9.76 13.04 -5.97
N LEU A 148 9.05 12.79 -4.87
CA LEU A 148 9.45 13.21 -3.53
C LEU A 148 10.59 12.35 -2.95
N HIS A 149 10.73 11.11 -3.39
CA HIS A 149 11.87 10.27 -3.03
C HIS A 149 13.21 10.94 -3.39
N SER A 150 13.28 11.63 -4.52
CA SER A 150 14.51 12.31 -4.96
C SER A 150 14.86 13.53 -4.10
N LYS A 151 13.90 14.11 -3.37
CA LYS A 151 14.13 15.29 -2.53
C LYS A 151 14.93 14.93 -1.28
N LYS A 152 15.83 15.82 -0.89
CA LYS A 152 16.60 15.73 0.35
C LYS A 152 15.70 16.12 1.52
N ARG A 153 15.76 15.36 2.62
CA ARG A 153 15.18 15.74 3.91
C ARG A 153 16.28 16.19 4.84
N GLU A 154 16.00 17.22 5.63
CA GLU A 154 16.88 17.72 6.65
C GLU A 154 16.28 17.48 8.05
N PHE A 155 17.12 17.11 8.98
CA PHE A 155 16.75 16.84 10.36
C PHE A 155 17.62 17.74 11.24
N ASN A 156 17.10 18.91 11.64
CA ASN A 156 17.86 19.96 12.33
C ASN A 156 17.52 20.06 13.82
N GLY A 157 16.59 19.26 14.31
CA GLY A 157 16.10 19.31 15.68
C GLY A 157 15.27 18.07 16.06
N PRO A 158 14.60 18.12 17.21
CA PRO A 158 13.65 17.09 17.62
C PRO A 158 12.42 17.05 16.69
N ILE A 159 11.48 16.16 16.98
CA ILE A 159 10.22 16.07 16.24
C ILE A 159 9.35 17.29 16.61
N GLU A 160 9.10 18.17 15.64
CA GLU A 160 8.29 19.39 15.81
C GLU A 160 6.88 19.24 15.20
N SER A 161 6.72 18.30 14.26
CA SER A 161 5.46 18.05 13.61
C SER A 161 5.23 16.56 13.36
N VAL A 162 4.00 16.08 13.57
CA VAL A 162 3.64 14.67 13.32
C VAL A 162 2.36 14.57 12.50
N LEU A 163 2.36 13.61 11.58
CA LEU A 163 1.15 13.12 10.95
C LEU A 163 0.66 11.88 11.72
N ILE A 164 -0.61 11.85 12.07
CA ILE A 164 -1.25 10.66 12.65
C ILE A 164 -2.26 10.12 11.65
N THR A 165 -2.04 8.90 11.16
CA THR A 165 -2.92 8.24 10.20
C THR A 165 -2.97 6.74 10.48
N LEU A 166 -3.95 6.32 11.26
CA LEU A 166 -4.05 4.97 11.79
C LEU A 166 -5.05 4.09 11.02
N GLY A 167 -5.01 4.23 9.67
CA GLY A 167 -5.79 3.42 8.75
C GLY A 167 -7.16 3.99 8.39
N GLY A 168 -7.88 3.26 7.54
CA GLY A 168 -9.14 3.74 6.94
C GLY A 168 -10.31 3.83 7.90
N THR A 169 -10.32 3.10 9.00
CA THR A 169 -11.48 2.96 9.89
C THR A 169 -11.20 3.34 11.33
N ASP A 170 -9.96 3.26 11.79
CA ASP A 170 -9.53 3.49 13.18
C ASP A 170 -10.52 2.91 14.24
N PRO A 171 -10.73 1.57 14.24
CA PRO A 171 -11.78 0.94 15.05
C PRO A 171 -11.57 1.08 16.56
N HIS A 172 -10.35 1.34 16.99
CA HIS A 172 -9.97 1.50 18.40
C HIS A 172 -9.90 2.97 18.84
N SER A 173 -10.28 3.92 17.95
CA SER A 173 -10.18 5.37 18.20
C SER A 173 -8.78 5.79 18.68
N LEU A 174 -7.75 5.14 18.14
CA LEU A 174 -6.36 5.36 18.53
C LEU A 174 -5.85 6.74 18.15
N THR A 175 -6.39 7.33 17.08
CA THR A 175 -5.99 8.65 16.60
C THR A 175 -6.19 9.70 17.69
N SER A 176 -7.37 9.75 18.32
CA SER A 176 -7.65 10.69 19.43
C SER A 176 -6.81 10.37 20.66
N LEU A 177 -6.76 9.09 21.06
CA LEU A 177 -5.98 8.65 22.22
C LEU A 177 -4.48 9.00 22.09
N LEU A 178 -3.90 8.80 20.91
CA LEU A 178 -2.51 9.12 20.64
C LEU A 178 -2.27 10.63 20.64
N ALA A 179 -3.16 11.40 19.99
CA ALA A 179 -3.08 12.85 19.96
C ALA A 179 -3.12 13.45 21.38
N ASP A 180 -4.06 13.02 22.23
CA ASP A 180 -4.16 13.45 23.63
C ASP A 180 -2.86 13.17 24.41
N LYS A 181 -2.28 11.98 24.21
CA LYS A 181 -1.03 11.62 24.89
C LYS A 181 0.18 12.44 24.41
N LEU A 182 0.25 12.72 23.13
CA LEU A 182 1.31 13.56 22.58
C LEU A 182 1.19 15.00 23.08
N LEU A 183 -0.03 15.56 23.19
CA LEU A 183 -0.27 16.88 23.78
C LEU A 183 0.11 16.94 25.25
N GLN A 184 -0.12 15.87 26.02
CA GLN A 184 0.29 15.79 27.43
C GLN A 184 1.82 15.84 27.59
N ILE A 185 2.59 15.29 26.64
CA ILE A 185 4.04 15.25 26.68
C ILE A 185 4.63 16.56 26.09
N GLN A 186 4.11 16.99 24.95
CA GLN A 186 4.60 18.17 24.23
C GLN A 186 3.41 19.03 23.74
N PRO A 187 2.91 19.98 24.56
CA PRO A 187 1.71 20.77 24.25
C PRO A 187 1.78 21.62 22.98
N HIS A 188 2.99 21.94 22.52
CA HIS A 188 3.21 22.75 21.31
C HIS A 188 3.53 21.93 20.05
N LEU A 189 3.43 20.59 20.13
CA LEU A 189 3.66 19.71 18.99
C LEU A 189 2.61 19.97 17.89
N SER A 190 3.08 20.31 16.69
CA SER A 190 2.18 20.43 15.55
C SER A 190 1.69 19.06 15.12
N MET A 191 0.38 18.86 15.06
CA MET A 191 -0.21 17.57 14.67
C MET A 191 -1.20 17.71 13.53
N THR A 192 -1.07 16.86 12.53
CA THR A 192 -2.10 16.65 11.53
C THR A 192 -2.74 15.27 11.74
N LEU A 193 -4.05 15.25 12.00
CA LEU A 193 -4.84 14.03 12.15
C LEU A 193 -5.48 13.73 10.80
N LEU A 194 -5.04 12.67 10.12
CA LEU A 194 -5.66 12.25 8.86
C LEU A 194 -6.64 11.11 9.12
N ALA A 195 -7.92 11.41 9.09
CA ALA A 195 -8.99 10.44 9.25
C ALA A 195 -9.22 9.68 7.95
N GLY A 196 -9.34 8.35 8.04
CA GLY A 196 -9.73 7.55 6.88
C GLY A 196 -11.25 7.66 6.61
N PRO A 197 -11.70 7.27 5.41
CA PRO A 197 -13.11 7.42 5.00
C PRO A 197 -14.10 6.58 5.82
N GLY A 198 -13.63 5.59 6.56
CA GLY A 198 -14.44 4.78 7.48
C GLY A 198 -14.29 5.14 8.96
N CYS A 199 -13.58 6.23 9.28
CA CYS A 199 -13.39 6.67 10.65
C CYS A 199 -14.71 7.14 11.25
N LYS A 200 -15.11 6.53 12.36
CA LYS A 200 -16.37 6.86 13.05
C LYS A 200 -16.21 7.94 14.12
N ASN A 201 -14.97 8.23 14.52
CA ASN A 201 -14.66 9.13 15.63
C ASN A 201 -14.38 10.58 15.20
N ILE A 202 -14.86 10.98 14.01
CA ILE A 202 -14.68 12.34 13.47
C ILE A 202 -15.10 13.45 14.46
N PRO A 203 -16.25 13.34 15.21
CA PRO A 203 -16.61 14.36 16.17
C PRO A 203 -15.53 14.61 17.23
N ALA A 204 -14.97 13.56 17.85
CA ALA A 204 -13.93 13.72 18.85
C ALA A 204 -12.62 14.30 18.26
N LEU A 205 -12.29 14.00 16.99
CA LEU A 205 -11.14 14.60 16.30
C LEU A 205 -11.38 16.09 16.01
N LYS A 206 -12.59 16.50 15.68
CA LYS A 206 -12.99 17.92 15.54
C LYS A 206 -12.92 18.66 16.88
N ASP A 207 -13.33 18.01 17.97
CA ASP A 207 -13.21 18.60 19.30
C ASP A 207 -11.74 18.83 19.68
N LEU A 208 -10.84 17.89 19.34
CA LEU A 208 -9.39 18.07 19.54
C LEU A 208 -8.84 19.25 18.73
N GLU A 209 -9.22 19.38 17.46
CA GLU A 209 -8.84 20.51 16.60
C GLU A 209 -9.34 21.84 17.17
N ASN A 210 -10.61 21.91 17.61
CA ASN A 210 -11.20 23.12 18.16
C ASN A 210 -10.58 23.57 19.49
N GLN A 211 -10.06 22.63 20.27
CA GLN A 211 -9.47 22.89 21.59
C GLN A 211 -7.97 23.18 21.54
N ASN A 212 -7.30 22.88 20.42
CA ASN A 212 -5.84 22.95 20.32
C ASN A 212 -5.41 23.56 18.98
N GLU A 213 -4.83 24.74 19.02
CA GLU A 213 -4.39 25.49 17.82
C GLU A 213 -3.28 24.75 17.02
N THR A 214 -2.56 23.83 17.68
CA THR A 214 -1.50 23.02 17.06
C THR A 214 -2.03 21.75 16.37
N VAL A 215 -3.32 21.45 16.49
CA VAL A 215 -3.95 20.27 15.92
C VAL A 215 -4.77 20.64 14.69
N LYS A 216 -4.57 19.93 13.59
CA LYS A 216 -5.32 20.07 12.35
C LYS A 216 -5.95 18.75 11.95
N LEU A 217 -7.24 18.73 11.63
CA LEU A 217 -7.93 17.57 11.08
C LEU A 217 -8.00 17.62 9.55
N LEU A 218 -7.61 16.53 8.91
CA LEU A 218 -7.86 16.26 7.50
C LEU A 218 -8.79 15.06 7.38
N GLU A 219 -9.97 15.21 6.80
CA GLU A 219 -10.90 14.10 6.55
C GLU A 219 -10.51 13.29 5.30
N SER A 220 -9.65 13.84 4.45
CA SER A 220 -9.02 13.15 3.31
C SER A 220 -7.85 13.97 2.78
N THR A 221 -6.99 13.33 2.01
CA THR A 221 -5.95 14.04 1.23
C THR A 221 -5.78 13.39 -0.14
N SER A 222 -5.59 14.20 -1.16
CA SER A 222 -5.14 13.78 -2.50
C SER A 222 -3.63 13.96 -2.69
N GLN A 223 -2.93 14.43 -1.67
CA GLN A 223 -1.50 14.78 -1.70
C GLN A 223 -0.74 14.03 -0.60
N MET A 224 -0.98 12.70 -0.47
CA MET A 224 -0.44 11.90 0.63
C MET A 224 1.08 11.95 0.70
N ALA A 225 1.75 11.91 -0.44
CA ALA A 225 3.20 11.98 -0.51
C ALA A 225 3.74 13.32 0.05
N GLN A 226 3.13 14.45 -0.35
CA GLN A 226 3.50 15.77 0.17
C GLN A 226 3.15 15.89 1.65
N THR A 227 1.97 15.41 2.06
CA THR A 227 1.55 15.42 3.47
C THR A 227 2.55 14.66 4.35
N LEU A 228 3.00 13.48 3.92
CA LEU A 228 4.06 12.74 4.63
C LEU A 228 5.39 13.48 4.63
N PHE A 229 5.77 14.06 3.49
CA PHE A 229 7.06 14.74 3.34
C PHE A 229 7.15 16.01 4.21
N ASP A 230 6.06 16.70 4.46
CA ASP A 230 6.02 17.98 5.20
C ASP A 230 6.08 17.78 6.74
N HIS A 231 5.89 16.57 7.24
CA HIS A 231 5.94 16.30 8.68
C HIS A 231 7.28 15.68 9.10
N SER A 232 7.75 16.02 10.31
CA SER A 232 8.98 15.49 10.88
C SER A 232 8.92 13.98 11.09
N ALA A 233 7.73 13.45 11.39
CA ALA A 233 7.49 12.03 11.62
C ALA A 233 6.02 11.67 11.35
N VAL A 234 5.75 10.36 11.22
CA VAL A 234 4.39 9.83 11.08
C VAL A 234 4.13 8.71 12.08
N PHE A 235 2.96 8.72 12.70
CA PHE A 235 2.38 7.56 13.35
C PHE A 235 1.38 6.91 12.41
N CYS A 236 1.63 5.67 12.03
CA CYS A 236 0.82 4.95 11.05
C CYS A 236 0.60 3.49 11.43
N VAL A 237 -0.15 2.75 10.62
CA VAL A 237 -0.28 1.30 10.72
C VAL A 237 0.73 0.59 9.81
N GLY A 238 1.00 -0.70 10.07
CA GLY A 238 1.86 -1.55 9.24
C GLY A 238 1.19 -1.93 7.90
N GLY A 239 0.73 -0.95 7.16
CA GLY A 239 0.07 -1.06 5.86
C GLY A 239 0.81 -0.30 4.76
N ILE A 240 0.08 0.10 3.72
CA ILE A 240 0.67 0.85 2.59
C ILE A 240 1.28 2.19 3.04
N THR A 241 0.69 2.84 4.03
CA THR A 241 1.19 4.12 4.55
C THR A 241 2.60 4.02 5.14
N LEU A 242 2.96 2.87 5.72
CA LEU A 242 4.34 2.60 6.13
C LEU A 242 5.29 2.64 4.93
N HIS A 243 4.93 1.99 3.83
CA HIS A 243 5.73 2.02 2.60
C HIS A 243 5.79 3.42 1.97
N GLU A 244 4.69 4.16 2.01
CA GLU A 244 4.60 5.55 1.58
C GLU A 244 5.56 6.45 2.39
N ALA A 245 5.56 6.32 3.72
CA ALA A 245 6.47 7.05 4.61
C ALA A 245 7.94 6.69 4.34
N MET A 246 8.25 5.41 4.19
CA MET A 246 9.59 4.93 3.85
C MET A 246 10.06 5.51 2.51
N ALA A 247 9.21 5.54 1.49
CA ALA A 247 9.56 6.04 0.17
C ALA A 247 9.96 7.52 0.17
N VAL A 248 9.28 8.37 0.94
CA VAL A 248 9.61 9.81 1.05
C VAL A 248 10.57 10.10 2.21
N GLY A 249 10.96 9.07 2.97
CA GLY A 249 11.91 9.18 4.06
C GLY A 249 11.36 9.87 5.31
N THR A 250 10.06 9.79 5.54
CA THR A 250 9.46 10.26 6.79
C THR A 250 9.63 9.19 7.87
N PRO A 251 10.30 9.47 9.00
CA PRO A 251 10.43 8.54 10.11
C PRO A 251 9.06 8.03 10.56
N ALA A 252 8.91 6.70 10.64
CA ALA A 252 7.62 6.06 10.87
C ALA A 252 7.60 5.30 12.20
N PHE A 253 6.56 5.55 12.99
CA PHE A 253 6.24 4.89 14.26
C PHE A 253 4.93 4.12 14.07
N VAL A 254 4.97 2.79 14.20
CA VAL A 254 3.89 1.93 13.74
C VAL A 254 3.08 1.38 14.91
N ILE A 255 1.76 1.57 14.88
CA ILE A 255 0.80 0.94 15.80
C ILE A 255 -0.13 0.05 14.96
N ASN A 256 -0.03 -1.26 15.13
CA ASN A 256 -0.74 -2.21 14.29
C ASN A 256 -2.18 -2.43 14.78
N GLN A 257 -3.15 -2.38 13.88
CA GLN A 257 -4.56 -2.61 14.21
C GLN A 257 -5.00 -4.06 14.00
N VAL A 258 -4.25 -4.81 13.19
CA VAL A 258 -4.53 -6.22 12.87
C VAL A 258 -3.22 -7.01 12.77
N SER A 259 -3.28 -8.32 13.05
CA SER A 259 -2.09 -9.17 13.19
C SER A 259 -1.18 -9.19 11.96
N HIS A 260 -1.75 -9.22 10.75
CA HIS A 260 -0.94 -9.27 9.53
C HIS A 260 -0.13 -7.97 9.26
N GLN A 261 -0.39 -6.87 10.00
CA GLN A 261 0.42 -5.66 9.93
C GLN A 261 1.71 -5.77 10.74
N VAL A 262 1.73 -6.65 11.75
CA VAL A 262 2.88 -6.81 12.65
C VAL A 262 4.12 -7.27 11.89
N GLU A 263 3.99 -8.28 11.03
CA GLU A 263 5.11 -8.79 10.23
C GLU A 263 5.74 -7.70 9.35
N LYS A 264 4.90 -6.84 8.76
CA LYS A 264 5.38 -5.71 7.94
C LYS A 264 6.12 -4.68 8.78
N ALA A 265 5.59 -4.35 9.97
CA ALA A 265 6.21 -3.41 10.90
C ALA A 265 7.53 -3.96 11.45
N ASP A 266 7.57 -5.22 11.86
CA ASP A 266 8.78 -5.90 12.36
C ASP A 266 9.87 -5.95 11.29
N ARG A 267 9.50 -6.25 10.05
CA ARG A 267 10.43 -6.27 8.92
C ARG A 267 11.04 -4.88 8.67
N ALA A 268 10.23 -3.82 8.71
CA ALA A 268 10.72 -2.45 8.56
C ALA A 268 11.60 -2.03 9.75
N GLU A 269 11.25 -2.40 10.99
CA GLU A 269 12.05 -2.14 12.19
C GLU A 269 13.40 -2.87 12.13
N LYS A 270 13.40 -4.14 11.76
CA LYS A 270 14.64 -4.94 11.57
C LYS A 270 15.61 -4.31 10.57
N GLN A 271 15.08 -3.61 9.58
CA GLN A 271 15.87 -2.86 8.59
C GLN A 271 16.20 -1.42 9.04
N GLY A 272 15.79 -1.01 10.25
CA GLY A 272 16.00 0.36 10.76
C GLY A 272 15.14 1.43 10.07
N ALA A 273 14.14 1.06 9.29
CA ALA A 273 13.30 1.98 8.50
C ALA A 273 12.06 2.48 9.22
N ALA A 274 11.69 1.85 10.34
CA ALA A 274 10.56 2.22 11.19
C ALA A 274 10.80 1.77 12.62
N MET A 275 9.90 2.15 13.54
CA MET A 275 9.83 1.62 14.90
C MET A 275 8.46 1.01 15.14
N ASN A 276 8.40 -0.28 15.45
CA ASN A 276 7.18 -0.98 15.80
C ASN A 276 6.81 -0.74 17.27
N LEU A 277 5.64 -0.17 17.52
CA LEU A 277 5.11 0.10 18.87
C LEU A 277 4.19 -1.01 19.38
N GLY A 278 3.88 -1.99 18.54
CA GLY A 278 3.02 -3.13 18.88
C GLY A 278 1.59 -3.03 18.38
N MET A 279 0.74 -3.87 18.96
CA MET A 279 -0.69 -3.95 18.63
C MET A 279 -1.50 -2.87 19.33
N ALA A 280 -2.58 -2.43 18.70
CA ALA A 280 -3.49 -1.38 19.17
C ALA A 280 -3.95 -1.54 20.64
N GLU A 281 -4.23 -2.77 21.05
CA GLU A 281 -4.69 -3.07 22.41
C GLU A 281 -3.59 -2.96 23.46
N SER A 282 -2.32 -3.10 23.06
CA SER A 282 -1.18 -3.22 23.98
C SER A 282 0.07 -2.46 23.55
N TRP A 283 -0.06 -1.48 22.64
CA TRP A 283 1.09 -0.75 22.14
C TRP A 283 1.87 -0.01 23.23
N ASN A 284 3.17 0.13 23.03
CA ASN A 284 4.09 0.66 24.04
C ASN A 284 4.04 2.19 24.12
N LYS A 285 3.11 2.70 24.92
CA LYS A 285 2.90 4.14 25.16
C LYS A 285 4.10 4.82 25.83
N ASN A 286 4.88 4.05 26.62
CA ASN A 286 6.02 4.59 27.36
C ASN A 286 7.19 4.99 26.44
N ARG A 287 7.16 4.59 25.18
CA ARG A 287 8.17 5.02 24.18
C ARG A 287 7.93 6.43 23.63
N LEU A 288 6.73 7.02 23.82
CA LEU A 288 6.40 8.34 23.25
C LEU A 288 7.38 9.45 23.64
N PRO A 289 7.77 9.64 24.94
CA PRO A 289 8.75 10.68 25.30
C PRO A 289 10.07 10.48 24.56
N VAL A 290 10.59 9.25 24.52
CA VAL A 290 11.85 8.93 23.84
C VAL A 290 11.75 9.15 22.34
N ILE A 291 10.59 8.89 21.73
CA ILE A 291 10.34 9.16 20.32
C ILE A 291 10.41 10.65 20.04
N LEU A 292 9.69 11.47 20.81
CA LEU A 292 9.66 12.92 20.61
C LEU A 292 11.04 13.57 20.82
N GLU A 293 11.86 13.02 21.70
CA GLU A 293 13.23 13.44 21.97
C GLU A 293 14.27 12.79 21.04
N SER A 294 13.85 12.07 20.01
CA SER A 294 14.77 11.41 19.08
C SER A 294 15.73 12.41 18.45
N SER A 295 17.02 12.07 18.51
CA SER A 295 18.04 12.94 17.91
C SER A 295 17.92 13.01 16.39
N PRO A 296 18.36 14.10 15.76
CA PRO A 296 18.41 14.23 14.30
C PRO A 296 19.11 13.06 13.60
N ASP A 297 20.14 12.50 14.21
CA ASP A 297 20.89 11.37 13.63
C ASP A 297 20.04 10.08 13.60
N ILE A 298 19.23 9.82 14.62
CA ILE A 298 18.31 8.66 14.65
C ILE A 298 17.27 8.82 13.55
N LEU A 299 16.62 9.98 13.47
CA LEU A 299 15.60 10.26 12.46
C LEU A 299 16.18 10.19 11.03
N LYS A 300 17.38 10.72 10.83
CA LYS A 300 18.11 10.67 9.57
C LYS A 300 18.43 9.24 9.15
N LYS A 301 18.91 8.40 10.07
CA LYS A 301 19.21 6.99 9.80
C LYS A 301 17.93 6.24 9.40
N MET A 302 16.82 6.43 10.13
CA MET A 302 15.53 5.83 9.82
C MET A 302 15.03 6.26 8.43
N SER A 303 15.11 7.56 8.13
CA SER A 303 14.76 8.12 6.81
C SER A 303 15.58 7.50 5.68
N GLN A 304 16.89 7.40 5.84
CA GLN A 304 17.80 6.83 4.84
C GLN A 304 17.54 5.34 4.64
N ALA A 305 17.33 4.59 5.72
CA ALA A 305 16.97 3.18 5.65
C ALA A 305 15.67 2.96 4.87
N GLY A 306 14.61 3.73 5.19
CA GLY A 306 13.35 3.65 4.46
C GLY A 306 13.51 3.93 2.96
N LYS A 307 14.19 5.03 2.61
CA LYS A 307 14.43 5.40 1.22
C LYS A 307 15.32 4.39 0.46
N SER A 308 16.26 3.73 1.13
CA SER A 308 17.08 2.70 0.50
C SER A 308 16.30 1.44 0.13
N LEU A 309 15.22 1.15 0.85
CA LEU A 309 14.36 -0.01 0.64
C LEU A 309 13.27 0.25 -0.41
N ILE A 310 12.67 1.46 -0.41
CA ILE A 310 11.56 1.81 -1.31
C ILE A 310 11.91 3.07 -2.10
N ASP A 311 12.25 2.89 -3.37
CA ASP A 311 12.68 3.98 -4.27
C ASP A 311 11.54 4.70 -5.00
N GLY A 312 10.30 4.35 -4.72
CA GLY A 312 9.09 4.92 -5.35
C GLY A 312 8.83 4.44 -6.78
N LYS A 313 9.65 3.56 -7.34
CA LYS A 313 9.54 3.09 -8.75
C LYS A 313 8.79 1.77 -8.91
N GLY A 314 8.26 1.20 -7.84
CA GLY A 314 7.58 -0.08 -7.86
C GLY A 314 6.38 -0.10 -8.80
N LEU A 315 5.61 0.98 -8.86
CA LEU A 315 4.49 1.14 -9.80
C LEU A 315 4.92 0.92 -11.26
N LYS A 316 6.04 1.53 -11.66
CA LYS A 316 6.55 1.39 -13.03
C LYS A 316 7.03 -0.03 -13.31
N ARG A 317 7.82 -0.62 -12.39
CA ARG A 317 8.32 -2.00 -12.52
C ARG A 317 7.18 -3.01 -12.67
N VAL A 318 6.13 -2.85 -11.86
CA VAL A 318 4.94 -3.71 -11.90
C VAL A 318 4.18 -3.52 -13.21
N ALA A 319 3.96 -2.28 -13.65
CA ALA A 319 3.29 -2.00 -14.91
C ALA A 319 4.08 -2.57 -16.12
N ASP A 320 5.41 -2.45 -16.12
CA ASP A 320 6.29 -3.01 -17.17
C ASP A 320 6.14 -4.55 -17.25
N ALA A 321 6.12 -5.24 -16.11
CA ALA A 321 5.95 -6.69 -16.06
C ALA A 321 4.55 -7.14 -16.56
N ILE A 322 3.50 -6.42 -16.17
CA ILE A 322 2.13 -6.70 -16.60
C ILE A 322 1.98 -6.46 -18.10
N GLU A 323 2.52 -5.37 -18.62
CA GLU A 323 2.49 -5.07 -20.05
C GLU A 323 3.17 -6.17 -20.88
N LEU A 324 4.35 -6.63 -20.44
CA LEU A 324 5.06 -7.71 -21.09
C LEU A 324 4.22 -8.98 -21.16
N LEU A 325 3.55 -9.36 -20.07
CA LEU A 325 2.66 -10.53 -20.05
C LEU A 325 1.39 -10.37 -20.89
N SER A 326 0.95 -9.16 -21.15
CA SER A 326 -0.29 -8.88 -21.88
C SER A 326 -0.19 -9.08 -23.40
N THR A 327 1.03 -9.29 -23.92
CA THR A 327 1.30 -9.49 -25.36
C THR A 327 1.72 -10.95 -25.65
N PRO A 328 1.29 -11.56 -26.77
CA PRO A 328 1.68 -12.94 -27.11
C PRO A 328 3.19 -13.16 -27.20
N SER A 329 3.93 -12.22 -27.80
CA SER A 329 5.40 -12.26 -27.89
C SER A 329 6.06 -12.01 -26.52
N GLY A 330 5.54 -11.11 -25.73
CA GLY A 330 6.02 -10.80 -24.39
C GLY A 330 5.80 -11.96 -23.42
N HIS A 331 4.66 -12.64 -23.50
CA HIS A 331 4.36 -13.83 -22.71
C HIS A 331 5.42 -14.93 -22.95
N ALA A 332 5.77 -15.19 -24.21
CA ALA A 332 6.82 -16.17 -24.55
C ALA A 332 8.22 -15.74 -24.04
N LEU A 333 8.56 -14.45 -24.12
CA LEU A 333 9.81 -13.90 -23.64
C LEU A 333 9.90 -13.88 -22.10
N TYR A 334 8.81 -13.59 -21.43
CA TYR A 334 8.76 -13.53 -19.97
C TYR A 334 9.08 -14.88 -19.32
N PHE A 335 8.63 -15.97 -19.93
CA PHE A 335 8.92 -17.34 -19.48
C PHE A 335 10.22 -17.94 -20.04
N SER A 336 10.89 -17.27 -21.01
CA SER A 336 12.24 -17.66 -21.40
C SER A 336 13.22 -17.05 -20.38
N SER A 337 14.07 -17.87 -19.77
CA SER A 337 15.01 -17.57 -18.69
C SER A 337 16.00 -16.40 -18.94
N ALA A 338 15.86 -15.66 -20.05
CA ALA A 338 16.72 -14.55 -20.45
C ALA A 338 16.28 -13.18 -19.91
N PHE A 339 15.08 -13.03 -19.31
CA PHE A 339 14.57 -11.74 -18.86
C PHE A 339 14.21 -11.77 -17.38
N MET A 340 15.24 -11.88 -16.52
CA MET A 340 15.09 -11.54 -15.09
C MET A 340 15.53 -10.09 -14.91
N PRO A 341 14.64 -9.11 -14.68
CA PRO A 341 15.07 -7.79 -14.24
C PRO A 341 15.64 -7.92 -12.83
N GLY A 342 16.97 -7.98 -12.75
CA GLY A 342 17.73 -7.65 -11.57
C GLY A 342 17.49 -8.49 -10.31
N THR A 343 17.91 -9.75 -10.29
CA THR A 343 18.44 -10.33 -9.06
C THR A 343 19.79 -9.64 -8.80
N GLY A 344 19.73 -8.48 -8.18
CA GLY A 344 20.94 -7.80 -7.71
C GLY A 344 21.59 -8.68 -6.65
N LYS A 345 22.54 -9.53 -7.08
CA LYS A 345 23.56 -10.05 -6.18
C LYS A 345 24.37 -8.84 -5.72
N GLY A 346 23.96 -8.25 -4.61
CA GLY A 346 24.83 -7.36 -3.85
C GLY A 346 25.99 -8.21 -3.31
N LYS A 347 27.18 -7.93 -3.82
CA LYS A 347 28.42 -8.25 -3.12
C LYS A 347 28.62 -7.29 -1.96
#